data_07482745fabc8b90d20daf6a97ee5da2
#
_entry.id   07482745fabc8b90d20daf6a97ee5da2
#
_cell.length_a   1.000
_cell.length_b   1.000
_cell.length_c   1.000
_cell.angle_alpha   90.00
_cell.angle_beta   90.00
_cell.angle_gamma   90.00
#
_symmetry.space_group_name_H-M   'P 1'
#
loop_
_entity.id
_entity.type
_entity.pdbx_description
1 polymer ?
#
loop_
_entity_poly.entity_id
_entity_poly.type
_entity_poly.pdbx_seq_one_letter_code
_entity_poly.pdbx_strand_id
1 'polypeptide(L)'
;MILVHRFGGWYSDLDVVFLGSLNNETNPMKNVVSTDNWGKTIANGLFHNEANHLFLATAIMLFDRTFINGMYTSSGPLVFTKTVEELCGQPISTLMQYNSTNDEFRHCTEMSLAESKLFFPYDWFHHVELAEHKSKSYWEEKFNTSLAVTYYGSSSRGGKHGTPFPSVLRPNYYGKEKPALAYLGPKECPLSFYSVRPF
;
A
#
# COMPACT_ATOMS: atom_id res chain seq x y z
N MET A 1 6.08 -9.13 10.06
CA MET A 1 5.34 -8.98 11.34
C MET A 1 6.25 -9.01 12.56
N ILE A 2 7.02 -10.08 12.83
CA ILE A 2 7.81 -10.26 14.06
C ILE A 2 8.81 -9.11 14.31
N LEU A 3 9.54 -8.67 13.29
CA LEU A 3 10.49 -7.54 13.44
C LEU A 3 9.79 -6.25 13.83
N VAL A 4 8.69 -5.91 13.17
CA VAL A 4 7.92 -4.70 13.50
C VAL A 4 7.26 -4.82 14.87
N HIS A 5 6.76 -6.00 15.23
CA HIS A 5 6.25 -6.22 16.59
C HIS A 5 7.32 -5.96 17.65
N ARG A 6 8.55 -6.43 17.44
CA ARG A 6 9.63 -6.30 18.42
C ARG A 6 10.22 -4.90 18.50
N PHE A 7 10.39 -4.22 17.37
CA PHE A 7 11.16 -2.97 17.29
C PHE A 7 10.30 -1.75 16.96
N GLY A 8 9.06 -1.96 16.54
CA GLY A 8 8.21 -0.91 16.00
C GLY A 8 8.66 -0.46 14.61
N GLY A 9 7.94 0.51 14.06
CA GLY A 9 8.29 1.17 12.81
C GLY A 9 7.43 0.77 11.62
N TRP A 10 7.84 1.23 10.45
CA TRP A 10 7.19 0.97 9.19
C TRP A 10 7.66 -0.35 8.57
N TYR A 11 6.71 -1.10 8.03
CA TYR A 11 6.96 -2.14 7.04
C TYR A 11 6.52 -1.63 5.67
N SER A 12 7.29 -1.92 4.65
CA SER A 12 6.95 -1.67 3.26
C SER A 12 7.41 -2.82 2.39
N ASP A 13 6.55 -3.25 1.48
CA ASP A 13 6.96 -4.10 0.36
C ASP A 13 7.91 -3.32 -0.56
N LEU A 14 8.73 -4.04 -1.33
CA LEU A 14 9.75 -3.43 -2.20
C LEU A 14 9.17 -2.79 -3.46
N ASP A 15 7.89 -2.96 -3.72
CA ASP A 15 7.16 -2.40 -4.84
C ASP A 15 6.26 -1.22 -4.46
N VAL A 16 6.56 -0.57 -3.33
CA VAL A 16 5.91 0.64 -2.85
C VAL A 16 6.81 1.85 -3.12
N VAL A 17 6.23 2.90 -3.69
CA VAL A 17 6.86 4.22 -3.83
C VAL A 17 6.19 5.20 -2.91
N PHE A 18 6.98 5.89 -2.09
CA PHE A 18 6.50 6.94 -1.20
C PHE A 18 6.41 8.25 -1.96
N LEU A 19 5.28 8.94 -1.82
CA LEU A 19 4.98 10.22 -2.47
C LEU A 19 5.09 11.40 -1.51
N GLY A 20 5.21 11.12 -0.23
CA GLY A 20 5.32 12.12 0.82
C GLY A 20 5.93 11.55 2.09
N SER A 21 6.13 12.42 3.07
CA SER A 21 6.62 11.99 4.39
C SER A 21 5.54 11.23 5.14
N LEU A 22 5.88 10.05 5.61
CA LEU A 22 5.02 9.25 6.49
C LEU A 22 5.08 9.71 7.96
N ASN A 23 6.09 10.47 8.31
CA ASN A 23 6.28 11.03 9.64
C ASN A 23 5.97 12.53 9.60
N ASN A 24 4.71 12.89 9.78
CA ASN A 24 4.33 14.29 9.93
C ASN A 24 4.11 14.56 11.44
N GLU A 25 4.78 15.60 11.97
CA GLU A 25 4.61 16.00 13.37
C GLU A 25 3.16 16.37 13.70
N THR A 26 2.40 16.85 12.69
CA THR A 26 1.00 17.24 12.85
C THR A 26 0.01 16.08 12.82
N ASN A 27 0.42 14.92 12.31
CA ASN A 27 -0.41 13.70 12.27
C ASN A 27 0.49 12.47 12.38
N PRO A 28 0.93 12.10 13.58
CA PRO A 28 1.75 10.93 13.79
C PRO A 28 0.92 9.68 13.45
N MET A 29 1.22 9.07 12.30
CA MET A 29 0.60 7.80 11.89
C MET A 29 1.11 6.66 12.77
N LYS A 30 0.58 6.61 13.98
CA LYS A 30 0.86 5.51 14.90
C LYS A 30 -0.10 4.37 14.65
N ASN A 31 0.42 3.14 14.66
CA ASN A 31 -0.40 1.92 14.58
C ASN A 31 -1.39 1.96 13.41
N VAL A 32 -0.89 2.25 12.21
CA VAL A 32 -1.73 2.41 11.02
C VAL A 32 -1.65 1.19 10.11
N VAL A 33 -2.81 0.76 9.66
CA VAL A 33 -3.01 -0.18 8.56
C VAL A 33 -3.98 0.42 7.56
N SER A 34 -3.94 -0.01 6.32
CA SER A 34 -4.86 0.48 5.28
C SER A 34 -5.66 -0.66 4.69
N THR A 35 -6.88 -0.35 4.30
CA THR A 35 -7.66 -1.27 3.47
C THR A 35 -7.06 -1.36 2.07
N ASP A 36 -7.36 -2.45 1.37
CA ASP A 36 -7.24 -2.49 -0.07
C ASP A 36 -8.26 -1.54 -0.72
N ASN A 37 -8.12 -1.29 -2.00
CA ASN A 37 -8.96 -0.33 -2.73
C ASN A 37 -10.47 -0.65 -2.71
N TRP A 38 -10.84 -1.86 -2.31
CA TRP A 38 -12.24 -2.26 -2.18
C TRP A 38 -12.78 -2.12 -0.75
N GLY A 39 -11.94 -1.77 0.21
CA GLY A 39 -12.31 -1.69 1.62
C GLY A 39 -12.75 -3.05 2.20
N LYS A 40 -12.38 -4.15 1.55
CA LYS A 40 -12.81 -5.50 1.93
C LYS A 40 -11.78 -6.27 2.73
N THR A 41 -10.52 -5.95 2.52
CA THR A 41 -9.40 -6.58 3.23
C THR A 41 -8.41 -5.52 3.70
N ILE A 42 -7.64 -5.86 4.72
CA ILE A 42 -6.52 -5.03 5.17
C ILE A 42 -5.29 -5.47 4.37
N ALA A 43 -4.68 -4.50 3.68
CA ALA A 43 -3.44 -4.72 2.96
C ALA A 43 -2.27 -4.83 3.96
N ASN A 44 -1.33 -5.72 3.66
CA ASN A 44 -0.14 -5.92 4.50
C ASN A 44 1.17 -5.44 3.85
N GLY A 45 1.07 -4.83 2.67
CA GLY A 45 2.24 -4.34 1.91
C GLY A 45 2.82 -3.02 2.43
N LEU A 46 2.06 -2.27 3.25
CA LEU A 46 2.51 -1.06 3.93
C LEU A 46 1.72 -0.88 5.21
N PHE A 47 2.42 -0.81 6.35
CA PHE A 47 1.82 -0.56 7.65
C PHE A 47 2.84 -0.03 8.67
N HIS A 48 2.35 0.58 9.74
CA HIS A 48 3.16 1.00 10.88
C HIS A 48 2.58 0.48 12.18
N ASN A 49 3.45 0.03 13.08
CA ASN A 49 3.07 -0.21 14.47
C ASN A 49 4.19 0.19 15.42
N GLU A 50 3.81 0.63 16.60
CA GLU A 50 4.73 0.76 17.73
C GLU A 50 5.18 -0.63 18.21
N ALA A 51 6.34 -0.67 18.85
CA ALA A 51 6.86 -1.91 19.43
C ALA A 51 5.87 -2.51 20.44
N ASN A 52 5.71 -3.82 20.40
CA ASN A 52 4.83 -4.59 21.26
C ASN A 52 3.33 -4.22 21.17
N HIS A 53 2.92 -3.54 20.11
CA HIS A 53 1.52 -3.19 19.91
C HIS A 53 0.63 -4.43 19.76
N LEU A 54 -0.58 -4.37 20.32
CA LEU A 54 -1.53 -5.50 20.38
C LEU A 54 -1.90 -6.04 18.99
N PHE A 55 -2.01 -5.19 18.00
CA PHE A 55 -2.35 -5.62 16.62
C PHE A 55 -1.42 -6.72 16.11
N LEU A 56 -0.10 -6.48 16.13
CA LEU A 56 0.85 -7.48 15.62
C LEU A 56 0.97 -8.69 16.53
N ALA A 57 0.80 -8.53 17.85
CA ALA A 57 0.74 -9.66 18.78
C ALA A 57 -0.44 -10.58 18.43
N THR A 58 -1.63 -10.00 18.22
CA THR A 58 -2.84 -10.73 17.82
C THR A 58 -2.69 -11.35 16.42
N ALA A 59 -2.12 -10.61 15.46
CA ALA A 59 -1.87 -11.13 14.12
C ALA A 59 -0.93 -12.37 14.13
N ILE A 60 0.11 -12.34 14.95
CA ILE A 60 1.03 -13.49 15.11
C ILE A 60 0.29 -14.68 15.72
N MET A 61 -0.58 -14.48 16.72
CA MET A 61 -1.36 -15.57 17.33
C MET A 61 -2.41 -16.14 16.36
N LEU A 62 -3.03 -15.28 15.52
CA LEU A 62 -4.03 -15.71 14.56
C LEU A 62 -3.41 -16.38 13.33
N PHE A 63 -2.14 -16.15 13.04
CA PHE A 63 -1.49 -16.66 11.83
C PHE A 63 -1.66 -18.18 11.69
N ASP A 64 -1.42 -18.95 12.76
CA ASP A 64 -1.55 -20.41 12.75
C ASP A 64 -2.98 -20.87 12.38
N ARG A 65 -3.99 -20.11 12.81
CA ARG A 65 -5.40 -20.44 12.57
C ARG A 65 -5.92 -19.98 11.21
N THR A 66 -5.29 -18.99 10.62
CA THR A 66 -5.71 -18.36 9.35
C THR A 66 -4.91 -18.83 8.16
N PHE A 67 -3.72 -19.40 8.39
CA PHE A 67 -2.86 -19.86 7.31
C PHE A 67 -3.48 -21.04 6.56
N ILE A 68 -3.64 -20.87 5.25
CA ILE A 68 -4.11 -21.90 4.33
C ILE A 68 -3.06 -22.10 3.25
N ASN A 69 -2.48 -23.30 3.21
CA ASN A 69 -1.46 -23.61 2.21
C ASN A 69 -2.02 -23.45 0.79
N GLY A 70 -1.27 -22.77 -0.07
CA GLY A 70 -1.69 -22.46 -1.44
C GLY A 70 -2.62 -21.24 -1.58
N MET A 71 -3.09 -20.63 -0.49
CA MET A 71 -3.85 -19.39 -0.53
C MET A 71 -2.91 -18.20 -0.27
N TYR A 72 -2.62 -17.42 -1.31
CA TYR A 72 -1.70 -16.28 -1.26
C TYR A 72 -2.05 -15.27 -0.16
N THR A 73 -3.34 -14.96 0.01
CA THR A 73 -3.81 -13.96 0.97
C THR A 73 -3.75 -14.42 2.42
N SER A 74 -3.64 -15.72 2.68
CA SER A 74 -3.71 -16.29 4.04
C SER A 74 -2.52 -15.95 4.93
N SER A 75 -1.39 -15.59 4.34
CA SER A 75 -0.17 -15.22 5.08
C SER A 75 -0.03 -13.71 5.35
N GLY A 76 -0.97 -12.90 4.90
CA GLY A 76 -0.91 -11.44 5.02
C GLY A 76 -2.30 -10.81 5.12
N PRO A 77 -2.96 -10.47 4.01
CA PRO A 77 -4.22 -9.72 4.04
C PRO A 77 -5.31 -10.37 4.88
N LEU A 78 -5.46 -11.70 4.82
CA LEU A 78 -6.48 -12.41 5.60
C LEU A 78 -6.19 -12.33 7.11
N VAL A 79 -4.93 -12.55 7.51
CA VAL A 79 -4.53 -12.44 8.92
C VAL A 79 -4.80 -11.03 9.43
N PHE A 80 -4.37 -10.00 8.69
CA PHE A 80 -4.55 -8.61 9.10
C PHE A 80 -6.03 -8.22 9.19
N THR A 81 -6.83 -8.65 8.21
CA THR A 81 -8.28 -8.42 8.22
C THR A 81 -8.93 -9.04 9.46
N LYS A 82 -8.63 -10.32 9.72
CA LYS A 82 -9.16 -11.01 10.91
C LYS A 82 -8.70 -10.37 12.21
N THR A 83 -7.46 -9.89 12.25
CA THR A 83 -6.94 -9.17 13.43
C THR A 83 -7.71 -7.89 13.68
N VAL A 84 -7.96 -7.08 12.65
CA VAL A 84 -8.76 -5.86 12.79
C VAL A 84 -10.18 -6.20 13.24
N GLU A 85 -10.82 -7.18 12.61
CA GLU A 85 -12.18 -7.60 12.97
C GLU A 85 -12.27 -8.07 14.43
N GLU A 86 -11.28 -8.83 14.91
CA GLU A 86 -11.20 -9.28 16.30
C GLU A 86 -11.03 -8.13 17.27
N LEU A 87 -10.10 -7.23 17.01
CA LEU A 87 -9.79 -6.10 17.89
C LEU A 87 -10.90 -5.04 17.89
N CYS A 88 -11.57 -4.83 16.76
CA CYS A 88 -12.62 -3.83 16.62
C CYS A 88 -14.02 -4.38 16.96
N GLY A 89 -14.16 -5.68 17.10
CA GLY A 89 -15.44 -6.35 17.37
C GLY A 89 -16.47 -6.21 16.24
N GLN A 90 -16.04 -5.86 15.03
CA GLN A 90 -16.91 -5.62 13.88
C GLN A 90 -16.23 -6.07 12.58
N PRO A 91 -17.02 -6.55 11.58
CA PRO A 91 -16.50 -6.84 10.26
C PRO A 91 -15.89 -5.60 9.59
N ILE A 92 -14.83 -5.78 8.81
CA ILE A 92 -14.17 -4.68 8.08
C ILE A 92 -15.14 -3.92 7.17
N SER A 93 -16.11 -4.63 6.56
CA SER A 93 -17.15 -4.02 5.73
C SER A 93 -18.01 -3.01 6.49
N THR A 94 -18.28 -3.26 7.76
CA THR A 94 -19.02 -2.34 8.64
C THR A 94 -18.15 -1.16 9.04
N LEU A 95 -16.89 -1.42 9.43
CA LEU A 95 -15.93 -0.38 9.80
C LEU A 95 -15.72 0.64 8.67
N MET A 96 -15.76 0.18 7.42
CA MET A 96 -15.52 1.02 6.24
C MET A 96 -16.79 1.68 5.65
N GLN A 97 -18.00 1.32 6.12
CA GLN A 97 -19.26 1.90 5.62
C GLN A 97 -19.61 3.28 6.21
N TYR A 98 -18.99 3.68 7.31
CA TYR A 98 -19.28 4.97 7.93
C TYR A 98 -18.67 6.14 7.15
N ASN A 99 -19.38 6.56 6.09
CA ASN A 99 -19.04 7.66 5.19
C ASN A 99 -19.59 9.00 5.71
N SER A 100 -19.10 9.58 6.78
CA SER A 100 -19.70 10.86 7.18
C SER A 100 -18.75 11.97 7.65
N THR A 101 -17.46 11.73 7.63
CA THR A 101 -16.50 12.80 7.95
C THR A 101 -15.33 12.76 6.98
N ASN A 102 -14.76 13.93 6.71
CA ASN A 102 -13.55 14.08 5.88
C ASN A 102 -12.28 13.46 6.50
N ASP A 103 -12.44 12.53 7.43
CA ASP A 103 -11.34 11.83 8.07
C ASP A 103 -10.83 10.72 7.17
N GLU A 104 -9.59 10.82 6.76
CA GLU A 104 -8.86 9.77 6.02
C GLU A 104 -8.54 8.56 6.89
N PHE A 105 -8.81 8.65 8.20
CA PHE A 105 -8.55 7.61 9.19
C PHE A 105 -9.78 7.27 9.99
N ARG A 106 -9.97 5.98 10.24
CA ARG A 106 -10.92 5.47 11.21
C ARG A 106 -10.16 4.87 12.37
N HIS A 107 -10.61 5.16 13.56
CA HIS A 107 -9.95 4.67 14.77
C HIS A 107 -10.74 3.52 15.37
N CYS A 108 -10.04 2.48 15.73
CA CYS A 108 -10.56 1.36 16.47
C CYS A 108 -9.52 0.94 17.48
N THR A 109 -9.87 1.00 18.75
CA THR A 109 -8.91 0.84 19.84
C THR A 109 -7.77 1.87 19.71
N GLU A 110 -6.51 1.44 19.70
CA GLU A 110 -5.34 2.29 19.46
C GLU A 110 -4.83 2.23 18.01
N MET A 111 -5.66 1.74 17.08
CA MET A 111 -5.31 1.60 15.67
C MET A 111 -5.99 2.64 14.80
N SER A 112 -5.30 3.05 13.76
CA SER A 112 -5.81 3.90 12.70
C SER A 112 -6.00 3.07 11.42
N LEU A 113 -7.22 3.04 10.91
CA LEU A 113 -7.55 2.41 9.63
C LEU A 113 -7.56 3.49 8.56
N ALA A 114 -6.52 3.51 7.72
CA ALA A 114 -6.43 4.45 6.62
C ALA A 114 -7.30 4.00 5.44
N GLU A 115 -7.90 4.96 4.75
CA GLU A 115 -8.56 4.67 3.47
C GLU A 115 -7.54 4.20 2.43
N SER A 116 -7.98 3.31 1.54
CA SER A 116 -7.11 2.75 0.49
C SER A 116 -6.42 3.80 -0.36
N LYS A 117 -7.11 4.89 -0.71
CA LYS A 117 -6.55 5.97 -1.54
C LYS A 117 -5.25 6.58 -0.98
N LEU A 118 -5.03 6.49 0.34
CA LEU A 118 -3.85 7.06 0.99
C LEU A 118 -2.57 6.28 0.66
N PHE A 119 -2.65 4.94 0.61
CA PHE A 119 -1.48 4.07 0.40
C PHE A 119 -1.61 3.17 -0.84
N PHE A 120 -2.84 2.86 -1.26
CA PHE A 120 -3.14 1.96 -2.36
C PHE A 120 -4.15 2.60 -3.32
N PRO A 121 -3.81 3.72 -4.00
CA PRO A 121 -4.73 4.45 -4.88
C PRO A 121 -5.18 3.64 -6.08
N TYR A 122 -4.48 2.56 -6.40
CA TYR A 122 -4.88 1.53 -7.35
C TYR A 122 -5.01 0.19 -6.63
N ASP A 123 -6.03 -0.56 -6.97
CA ASP A 123 -6.17 -1.94 -6.53
C ASP A 123 -5.38 -2.90 -7.43
N TRP A 124 -5.31 -4.14 -7.00
CA TRP A 124 -4.60 -5.18 -7.75
C TRP A 124 -5.18 -5.42 -9.16
N PHE A 125 -6.48 -5.23 -9.37
CA PHE A 125 -7.12 -5.46 -10.68
C PHE A 125 -6.87 -4.32 -11.66
N HIS A 126 -6.71 -3.09 -11.16
CA HIS A 126 -6.51 -1.88 -11.96
C HIS A 126 -5.05 -1.41 -12.02
N HIS A 127 -4.10 -2.16 -11.46
CA HIS A 127 -2.68 -1.78 -11.45
C HIS A 127 -2.09 -1.60 -12.86
N VAL A 128 -2.68 -2.24 -13.88
CA VAL A 128 -2.26 -2.09 -15.28
C VAL A 128 -2.38 -0.65 -15.77
N GLU A 129 -3.28 0.15 -15.21
CA GLU A 129 -3.43 1.57 -15.52
C GLU A 129 -2.17 2.38 -15.18
N LEU A 130 -1.37 1.93 -14.21
CA LEU A 130 -0.09 2.54 -13.86
C LEU A 130 0.95 2.48 -15.01
N ALA A 131 0.76 1.57 -15.95
CA ALA A 131 1.58 1.44 -17.16
C ALA A 131 1.03 2.26 -18.34
N GLU A 132 -0.19 2.81 -18.24
CA GLU A 132 -0.76 3.64 -19.28
C GLU A 132 -0.05 5.00 -19.38
N HIS A 133 0.01 5.51 -20.60
CA HIS A 133 0.59 6.82 -20.87
C HIS A 133 -0.45 7.90 -20.62
N LYS A 134 -0.25 8.66 -19.57
CA LYS A 134 -1.13 9.75 -19.15
C LYS A 134 -0.35 11.06 -19.01
N SER A 135 -1.07 12.16 -19.03
CA SER A 135 -0.50 13.49 -18.82
C SER A 135 0.02 13.65 -17.39
N LYS A 136 0.91 14.62 -17.20
CA LYS A 136 1.40 14.99 -15.87
C LYS A 136 0.25 15.36 -14.94
N SER A 137 -0.71 16.19 -15.43
CA SER A 137 -1.86 16.64 -14.64
C SER A 137 -2.76 15.47 -14.19
N TYR A 138 -2.91 14.44 -15.02
CA TYR A 138 -3.65 13.24 -14.65
C TYR A 138 -3.01 12.55 -13.43
N TRP A 139 -1.68 12.34 -13.45
CA TRP A 139 -1.00 11.70 -12.34
C TRP A 139 -0.96 12.56 -11.07
N GLU A 140 -0.81 13.89 -11.22
CA GLU A 140 -0.88 14.83 -10.10
C GLU A 140 -2.25 14.80 -9.42
N GLU A 141 -3.32 14.80 -10.19
CA GLU A 141 -4.68 14.69 -9.66
C GLU A 141 -4.92 13.31 -9.00
N LYS A 142 -4.50 12.26 -9.67
CA LYS A 142 -4.71 10.88 -9.19
C LYS A 142 -4.01 10.59 -7.86
N PHE A 143 -2.84 11.18 -7.64
CA PHE A 143 -2.02 10.97 -6.45
C PHE A 143 -2.04 12.13 -5.46
N ASN A 144 -2.89 13.13 -5.65
CA ASN A 144 -2.88 14.36 -4.84
C ASN A 144 -3.06 14.14 -3.34
N THR A 145 -3.79 13.09 -2.96
CA THR A 145 -4.02 12.71 -1.55
C THR A 145 -3.23 11.49 -1.12
N SER A 146 -2.49 10.85 -2.03
CA SER A 146 -1.80 9.61 -1.72
C SER A 146 -0.41 9.88 -1.14
N LEU A 147 -0.04 9.13 -0.11
CA LEU A 147 1.30 9.15 0.50
C LEU A 147 2.20 8.03 -0.04
N ALA A 148 1.60 7.03 -0.66
CA ALA A 148 2.32 5.93 -1.29
C ALA A 148 1.52 5.36 -2.46
N VAL A 149 2.20 4.65 -3.34
CA VAL A 149 1.60 3.86 -4.41
C VAL A 149 2.32 2.52 -4.55
N THR A 150 1.55 1.45 -4.66
CA THR A 150 2.07 0.10 -4.88
C THR A 150 1.99 -0.27 -6.36
N TYR A 151 3.06 -0.84 -6.89
CA TYR A 151 3.16 -1.23 -8.30
C TYR A 151 2.79 -2.68 -8.58
N TYR A 152 2.53 -3.46 -7.54
CA TYR A 152 2.23 -4.89 -7.69
C TYR A 152 3.28 -5.62 -8.53
N GLY A 153 4.56 -5.43 -8.21
CA GLY A 153 5.71 -5.81 -9.03
C GLY A 153 5.77 -7.28 -9.42
N SER A 154 5.27 -8.20 -8.60
CA SER A 154 5.16 -9.62 -8.93
C SER A 154 4.15 -9.89 -10.05
N SER A 155 3.04 -9.17 -10.07
CA SER A 155 1.97 -9.30 -11.08
C SER A 155 2.35 -8.61 -12.39
N SER A 156 3.15 -7.56 -12.32
CA SER A 156 3.59 -6.78 -13.48
C SER A 156 4.71 -7.46 -14.29
N ARG A 157 5.41 -8.47 -13.74
CA ARG A 157 6.59 -9.10 -14.37
C ARG A 157 6.31 -10.26 -15.31
N GLY A 158 5.11 -10.51 -15.75
CA GLY A 158 4.85 -11.58 -16.71
C GLY A 158 3.70 -12.50 -16.41
N GLY A 159 2.77 -12.07 -15.58
CA GLY A 159 1.46 -12.71 -15.48
C GLY A 159 0.66 -12.52 -16.77
N LYS A 160 -0.42 -13.26 -16.97
CA LYS A 160 -1.32 -13.16 -18.13
C LYS A 160 -1.86 -11.74 -18.42
N HIS A 161 -1.60 -10.79 -17.52
CA HIS A 161 -2.00 -9.38 -17.59
C HIS A 161 -0.78 -8.43 -17.57
N GLY A 162 0.44 -8.95 -17.65
CA GLY A 162 1.65 -8.16 -17.50
C GLY A 162 1.99 -7.35 -18.74
N THR A 163 1.86 -6.04 -18.67
CA THR A 163 2.69 -5.15 -19.49
C THR A 163 4.14 -5.32 -19.03
N PRO A 164 5.10 -5.48 -19.94
CA PRO A 164 6.50 -5.68 -19.55
C PRO A 164 7.03 -4.43 -18.84
N PHE A 165 7.19 -4.54 -17.51
CA PHE A 165 7.70 -3.52 -16.62
C PHE A 165 9.03 -2.86 -17.06
N PRO A 166 9.96 -3.57 -17.74
CA PRO A 166 11.21 -2.96 -18.21
C PRO A 166 11.03 -1.83 -19.21
N SER A 167 9.94 -1.81 -19.99
CA SER A 167 9.69 -0.72 -20.94
C SER A 167 9.26 0.59 -20.26
N VAL A 168 8.77 0.51 -19.04
CA VAL A 168 8.25 1.65 -18.26
C VAL A 168 9.37 2.43 -17.57
N LEU A 169 10.51 1.79 -17.30
CA LEU A 169 11.63 2.35 -16.54
C LEU A 169 12.74 2.94 -17.43
N ARG A 170 12.51 3.15 -18.73
CA ARG A 170 13.54 3.78 -19.56
C ARG A 170 13.72 5.24 -19.18
N PRO A 171 14.92 5.68 -18.72
CA PRO A 171 15.19 7.05 -18.29
C PRO A 171 14.93 8.11 -19.38
N ASN A 172 14.90 7.69 -20.66
CA ASN A 172 14.78 8.54 -21.82
C ASN A 172 13.34 8.65 -22.36
N TYR A 173 12.34 8.59 -21.47
CA TYR A 173 10.97 8.79 -21.90
C TYR A 173 10.69 10.29 -22.09
N TYR A 174 10.80 10.78 -23.34
CA TYR A 174 10.62 12.20 -23.69
C TYR A 174 9.18 12.60 -24.05
N GLY A 175 8.22 11.68 -23.99
CA GLY A 175 6.83 11.97 -24.30
C GLY A 175 6.17 12.91 -23.27
N LYS A 176 5.15 13.66 -23.72
CA LYS A 176 4.32 14.48 -22.82
C LYS A 176 3.44 13.62 -21.92
N GLU A 177 3.07 12.43 -22.40
CA GLU A 177 2.33 11.42 -21.64
C GLU A 177 3.26 10.29 -21.23
N LYS A 178 3.21 9.92 -19.96
CA LYS A 178 4.13 8.93 -19.34
C LYS A 178 3.37 7.97 -18.47
N PRO A 179 3.85 6.72 -18.32
CA PRO A 179 3.40 5.85 -17.25
C PRO A 179 3.69 6.43 -15.87
N ALA A 180 2.94 6.02 -14.86
CA ALA A 180 3.07 6.53 -13.49
C ALA A 180 4.51 6.47 -12.96
N LEU A 181 5.24 5.37 -13.16
CA LEU A 181 6.64 5.24 -12.72
C LEU A 181 7.60 6.19 -13.42
N ALA A 182 7.41 6.42 -14.72
CA ALA A 182 8.23 7.36 -15.46
C ALA A 182 7.95 8.83 -15.06
N TYR A 183 6.77 9.07 -14.46
CA TYR A 183 6.42 10.35 -13.84
C TYR A 183 7.01 10.48 -12.44
N LEU A 184 6.81 9.47 -11.58
CA LEU A 184 7.18 9.50 -10.16
C LEU A 184 8.69 9.29 -9.94
N GLY A 185 9.33 8.42 -10.72
CA GLY A 185 10.72 8.02 -10.51
C GLY A 185 11.70 9.18 -10.45
N PRO A 186 11.71 10.13 -11.41
CA PRO A 186 12.59 11.29 -11.35
C PRO A 186 12.35 12.20 -10.14
N LYS A 187 11.11 12.26 -9.67
CA LYS A 187 10.72 13.14 -8.57
C LYS A 187 10.99 12.51 -7.20
N GLU A 188 10.57 11.27 -7.01
CA GLU A 188 10.58 10.63 -5.69
C GLU A 188 11.83 9.75 -5.45
N CYS A 189 12.44 9.22 -6.52
CA CYS A 189 13.58 8.33 -6.45
C CYS A 189 14.69 8.72 -7.46
N PRO A 190 15.18 9.96 -7.48
CA PRO A 190 16.07 10.44 -8.55
C PRO A 190 17.35 9.62 -8.68
N LEU A 191 17.99 9.26 -7.58
CA LEU A 191 19.24 8.49 -7.60
C LEU A 191 19.04 7.10 -8.21
N SER A 192 18.01 6.38 -7.79
CA SER A 192 17.72 5.05 -8.31
C SER A 192 17.24 5.11 -9.77
N PHE A 193 16.41 6.09 -10.11
CA PHE A 193 15.86 6.23 -11.45
C PHE A 193 16.94 6.53 -12.51
N TYR A 194 17.88 7.43 -12.21
CA TYR A 194 18.95 7.80 -13.16
C TYR A 194 20.16 6.86 -13.10
N SER A 195 20.29 6.01 -12.08
CA SER A 195 21.40 5.06 -11.96
C SER A 195 21.16 3.75 -12.73
N VAL A 196 19.94 3.47 -13.14
CA VAL A 196 19.61 2.29 -13.96
C VAL A 196 20.22 2.48 -15.36
N ARG A 197 21.34 1.80 -15.63
CA ARG A 197 21.90 1.74 -16.99
C ARG A 197 20.94 0.94 -17.85
N PRO A 198 20.65 1.40 -19.10
CA PRO A 198 19.92 0.57 -20.04
C PRO A 198 20.74 -0.70 -20.31
N PHE A 199 20.14 -1.85 -20.08
CA PHE A 199 20.65 -3.15 -20.52
C PHE A 199 20.48 -3.30 -22.03
#